data_488834c6f671e56b601fd50553c643b5
#
_entry.id   488834c6f671e56b601fd50553c643b5
#
_cell.length_a   1.000
_cell.length_b   1.000
_cell.length_c   1.000
_cell.angle_alpha   90.00
_cell.angle_beta   90.00
_cell.angle_gamma   90.00
#
_symmetry.space_group_name_H-M   'P 1'
#
loop_
_entity.id
_entity.type
_entity.pdbx_description
1 polymer ?
#
loop_
_entity_poly.entity_id
_entity_poly.type
_entity_poly.pdbx_seq_one_letter_code
_entity_poly.pdbx_strand_id
1 'polypeptide(L)'
;MKKTADVIALQGLIVDALEDVKGKDIVVFDTEHLSALFERVIIVSGSSNRQTKALASSVRDQLRDAGYPKPRVEGESNGEWIIVDCGSAVVHVMQPIIREYYRLEEIWGEKPVRIKLTKAKGLVKASADAMDDQPAKKAAKKTTPAKKTTSKKPVAKKATVKAVTTEKK
;
A
#
# COMPACT_ATOMS: atom_id res chain seq x y z
N MET A 1 -28.56 -1.14 -18.00
CA MET A 1 -28.28 -2.20 -16.99
C MET A 1 -27.05 -3.05 -17.30
N LYS A 2 -26.64 -3.28 -18.56
CA LYS A 2 -25.38 -4.01 -18.87
C LYS A 2 -24.09 -3.28 -18.38
N LYS A 3 -24.03 -1.98 -18.52
CA LYS A 3 -22.86 -1.17 -18.18
C LYS A 3 -22.41 -1.31 -16.71
N THR A 4 -23.34 -1.27 -15.77
CA THR A 4 -23.04 -1.37 -14.33
C THR A 4 -22.52 -2.76 -13.94
N ALA A 5 -23.05 -3.83 -14.56
CA ALA A 5 -22.57 -5.20 -14.31
C ALA A 5 -21.14 -5.40 -14.81
N ASP A 6 -20.83 -4.83 -15.97
CA ASP A 6 -19.48 -4.88 -16.56
C ASP A 6 -18.46 -4.12 -15.70
N VAL A 7 -18.85 -2.98 -15.11
CA VAL A 7 -18.01 -2.19 -14.21
C VAL A 7 -17.74 -2.92 -12.89
N ILE A 8 -18.73 -3.58 -12.33
CA ILE A 8 -18.57 -4.38 -11.11
C ILE A 8 -17.65 -5.58 -11.37
N ALA A 9 -17.79 -6.24 -12.52
CA ALA A 9 -16.91 -7.35 -12.91
C ALA A 9 -15.47 -6.87 -13.10
N LEU A 10 -15.28 -5.76 -13.82
CA LEU A 10 -13.99 -5.12 -14.00
C LEU A 10 -13.33 -4.73 -12.66
N GLN A 11 -14.10 -4.11 -11.77
CA GLN A 11 -13.66 -3.76 -10.41
C GLN A 11 -13.19 -5.00 -9.65
N GLY A 12 -13.96 -6.10 -9.70
CA GLY A 12 -13.60 -7.36 -9.04
C GLY A 12 -12.26 -7.92 -9.53
N LEU A 13 -12.07 -7.99 -10.85
CA LEU A 13 -10.80 -8.43 -11.45
C LEU A 13 -9.62 -7.56 -11.06
N ILE A 14 -9.81 -6.24 -11.02
CA ILE A 14 -8.75 -5.31 -10.60
C ILE A 14 -8.39 -5.54 -9.14
N VAL A 15 -9.37 -5.65 -8.25
CA VAL A 15 -9.14 -5.90 -6.82
C VAL A 15 -8.42 -7.24 -6.61
N ASP A 16 -8.86 -8.31 -7.27
CA ASP A 16 -8.20 -9.62 -7.20
C ASP A 16 -6.74 -9.54 -7.67
N ALA A 17 -6.47 -8.81 -8.77
CA ALA A 17 -5.12 -8.58 -9.28
C ALA A 17 -4.20 -7.86 -8.26
N LEU A 18 -4.76 -6.89 -7.55
CA LEU A 18 -4.04 -6.13 -6.53
C LEU A 18 -3.78 -6.95 -5.26
N GLU A 19 -4.75 -7.80 -4.87
CA GLU A 19 -4.58 -8.72 -3.73
C GLU A 19 -3.53 -9.80 -4.01
N ASP A 20 -3.43 -10.31 -5.23
CA ASP A 20 -2.44 -11.31 -5.64
C ASP A 20 -1.00 -10.85 -5.39
N VAL A 21 -0.73 -9.56 -5.60
CA VAL A 21 0.57 -8.93 -5.37
C VAL A 21 0.67 -8.28 -3.99
N LYS A 22 -0.30 -8.55 -3.10
CA LYS A 22 -0.33 -8.03 -1.73
C LYS A 22 -0.36 -6.50 -1.67
N GLY A 23 -1.18 -5.87 -2.52
CA GLY A 23 -1.50 -4.45 -2.44
C GLY A 23 -2.07 -4.12 -1.07
N LYS A 24 -1.64 -3.01 -0.48
CA LYS A 24 -2.11 -2.57 0.83
C LYS A 24 -3.15 -1.47 0.70
N ASP A 25 -4.06 -1.41 1.67
CA ASP A 25 -5.03 -0.33 1.80
C ASP A 25 -5.80 -0.07 0.50
N ILE A 26 -6.34 -1.15 -0.10
CA ILE A 26 -7.12 -1.08 -1.32
C ILE A 26 -8.47 -0.42 -0.99
N VAL A 27 -8.75 0.70 -1.63
CA VAL A 27 -10.01 1.43 -1.50
C VAL A 27 -10.60 1.67 -2.88
N VAL A 28 -11.91 1.53 -2.99
CA VAL A 28 -12.66 1.74 -4.22
C VAL A 28 -13.70 2.82 -3.99
N PHE A 29 -13.79 3.77 -4.90
CA PHE A 29 -14.77 4.85 -4.88
C PHE A 29 -15.68 4.80 -6.10
N ASP A 30 -16.95 5.10 -5.88
CA ASP A 30 -17.92 5.33 -6.94
C ASP A 30 -17.83 6.78 -7.38
N THR A 31 -17.43 6.99 -8.62
CA THR A 31 -17.19 8.31 -9.19
C THR A 31 -18.11 8.65 -10.36
N GLU A 32 -19.15 7.84 -10.60
CA GLU A 32 -20.13 8.08 -11.66
C GLU A 32 -20.74 9.50 -11.60
N HIS A 33 -20.94 10.01 -10.37
CA HIS A 33 -21.53 11.32 -10.14
C HIS A 33 -20.52 12.49 -10.23
N LEU A 34 -19.22 12.18 -10.18
CA LEU A 34 -18.13 13.18 -10.19
C LEU A 34 -17.47 13.31 -11.55
N SER A 35 -17.42 12.23 -12.33
CA SER A 35 -16.73 12.19 -13.62
C SER A 35 -17.54 11.45 -14.67
N ALA A 36 -17.59 12.02 -15.87
CA ALA A 36 -18.17 11.35 -17.04
C ALA A 36 -17.17 10.40 -17.75
N LEU A 37 -15.89 10.42 -17.34
CA LEU A 37 -14.83 9.68 -17.99
C LEU A 37 -14.64 8.28 -17.42
N PHE A 38 -14.85 8.11 -16.12
CA PHE A 38 -14.69 6.84 -15.41
C PHE A 38 -15.71 6.72 -14.28
N GLU A 39 -16.11 5.50 -14.01
CA GLU A 39 -17.17 5.19 -13.04
C GLU A 39 -16.59 4.75 -11.69
N ARG A 40 -15.33 4.28 -11.67
CA ARG A 40 -14.65 3.81 -10.45
C ARG A 40 -13.23 4.36 -10.38
N VAL A 41 -12.85 4.74 -9.18
CA VAL A 41 -11.46 5.03 -8.81
C VAL A 41 -11.01 4.03 -7.76
N ILE A 42 -9.87 3.41 -7.99
CA ILE A 42 -9.27 2.42 -7.08
C ILE A 42 -7.92 2.95 -6.64
N ILE A 43 -7.70 3.02 -5.34
CA ILE A 43 -6.44 3.48 -4.77
C ILE A 43 -5.82 2.32 -4.00
N VAL A 44 -4.54 2.08 -4.22
CA VAL A 44 -3.78 1.02 -3.56
C VAL A 44 -2.39 1.49 -3.19
N SER A 45 -1.88 1.04 -2.06
CA SER A 45 -0.52 1.34 -1.62
C SER A 45 0.44 0.20 -1.94
N GLY A 46 1.58 0.56 -2.52
CA GLY A 46 2.74 -0.31 -2.70
C GLY A 46 3.91 0.16 -1.85
N SER A 47 4.56 -0.73 -1.13
CA SER A 47 5.65 -0.40 -0.18
C SER A 47 6.97 0.01 -0.83
N SER A 48 7.11 -0.17 -2.14
CA SER A 48 8.32 0.14 -2.90
C SER A 48 8.02 0.34 -4.38
N ASN A 49 8.93 1.00 -5.12
CA ASN A 49 8.83 1.17 -6.57
C ASN A 49 8.69 -0.18 -7.32
N ARG A 50 9.33 -1.23 -6.79
CA ARG A 50 9.21 -2.57 -7.37
C ARG A 50 7.80 -3.13 -7.18
N GLN A 51 7.22 -2.96 -6.00
CA GLN A 51 5.86 -3.43 -5.72
C GLN A 51 4.81 -2.64 -6.49
N THR A 52 4.94 -1.31 -6.58
CA THR A 52 4.01 -0.50 -7.38
C THR A 52 4.00 -0.90 -8.84
N LYS A 53 5.17 -1.16 -9.43
CA LYS A 53 5.29 -1.69 -10.79
C LYS A 53 4.68 -3.08 -10.93
N ALA A 54 4.90 -3.96 -9.96
CA ALA A 54 4.33 -5.29 -9.94
C ALA A 54 2.80 -5.27 -9.83
N LEU A 55 2.23 -4.37 -9.01
CA LEU A 55 0.79 -4.15 -8.90
C LEU A 55 0.18 -3.69 -10.24
N ALA A 56 0.77 -2.70 -10.87
CA ALA A 56 0.33 -2.22 -12.18
C ALA A 56 0.41 -3.30 -13.27
N SER A 57 1.48 -4.09 -13.28
CA SER A 57 1.65 -5.21 -14.20
C SER A 57 0.62 -6.31 -13.96
N SER A 58 0.33 -6.66 -12.70
CA SER A 58 -0.69 -7.66 -12.35
C SER A 58 -2.07 -7.26 -12.86
N VAL A 59 -2.48 -6.01 -12.65
CA VAL A 59 -3.75 -5.49 -13.17
C VAL A 59 -3.79 -5.59 -14.70
N ARG A 60 -2.74 -5.15 -15.38
CA ARG A 60 -2.66 -5.22 -16.85
C ARG A 60 -2.76 -6.65 -17.36
N ASP A 61 -2.06 -7.58 -16.73
CA ASP A 61 -1.99 -8.97 -17.18
C ASP A 61 -3.32 -9.70 -16.91
N GLN A 62 -3.95 -9.51 -15.75
CA GLN A 62 -5.27 -10.09 -15.47
C GLN A 62 -6.36 -9.56 -16.39
N LEU A 63 -6.36 -8.26 -16.70
CA LEU A 63 -7.33 -7.69 -17.63
C LEU A 63 -7.14 -8.22 -19.05
N ARG A 64 -5.91 -8.38 -19.50
CA ARG A 64 -5.60 -9.01 -20.79
C ARG A 64 -6.12 -10.45 -20.83
N ASP A 65 -5.84 -11.24 -19.80
CA ASP A 65 -6.22 -12.66 -19.73
C ASP A 65 -7.74 -12.84 -19.63
N ALA A 66 -8.45 -11.86 -19.07
CA ALA A 66 -9.91 -11.80 -19.04
C ALA A 66 -10.54 -11.22 -20.34
N GLY A 67 -9.72 -10.85 -21.35
CA GLY A 67 -10.20 -10.36 -22.63
C GLY A 67 -10.59 -8.87 -22.66
N TYR A 68 -10.23 -8.11 -21.64
CA TYR A 68 -10.43 -6.66 -21.64
C TYR A 68 -9.40 -5.95 -22.53
N PRO A 69 -9.73 -4.75 -23.05
CA PRO A 69 -8.76 -3.93 -23.77
C PRO A 69 -7.51 -3.67 -22.90
N LYS A 70 -6.35 -3.59 -23.55
CA LYS A 70 -5.09 -3.30 -22.85
C LYS A 70 -5.18 -1.92 -22.18
N PRO A 71 -5.02 -1.84 -20.85
CA PRO A 71 -5.06 -0.58 -20.14
C PRO A 71 -3.85 0.29 -20.48
N ARG A 72 -4.02 1.60 -20.37
CA ARG A 72 -2.92 2.56 -20.44
C ARG A 72 -2.26 2.64 -19.10
N VAL A 73 -0.93 2.71 -19.08
CA VAL A 73 -0.15 2.79 -17.84
C VAL A 73 0.77 3.99 -17.92
N GLU A 74 0.70 4.85 -16.92
CA GLU A 74 1.51 6.06 -16.79
C GLU A 74 2.26 6.04 -15.46
N GLY A 75 3.44 6.67 -15.40
CA GLY A 75 4.23 6.79 -14.16
C GLY A 75 5.12 5.60 -13.83
N GLU A 76 5.28 4.61 -14.73
CA GLU A 76 6.12 3.43 -14.46
C GLU A 76 7.62 3.76 -14.32
N SER A 77 8.09 4.89 -14.84
CA SER A 77 9.52 5.22 -14.87
C SER A 77 10.12 5.27 -13.46
N ASN A 78 9.57 6.06 -12.56
CA ASN A 78 10.02 6.17 -11.18
C ASN A 78 9.30 5.19 -10.22
N GLY A 79 8.07 4.80 -10.52
CA GLY A 79 7.30 3.85 -9.74
C GLY A 79 6.80 4.36 -8.38
N GLU A 80 6.80 5.67 -8.16
CA GLU A 80 6.26 6.27 -6.92
C GLU A 80 4.75 6.40 -6.97
N TRP A 81 4.23 6.74 -8.13
CA TRP A 81 2.82 6.82 -8.44
C TRP A 81 2.58 6.35 -9.88
N ILE A 82 1.87 5.25 -10.01
CA ILE A 82 1.51 4.66 -11.30
C ILE A 82 0.00 4.75 -11.45
N ILE A 83 -0.44 5.18 -12.61
CA ILE A 83 -1.86 5.25 -12.98
C ILE A 83 -2.11 4.17 -14.04
N VAL A 84 -3.13 3.34 -13.82
CA VAL A 84 -3.58 2.33 -14.76
C VAL A 84 -5.01 2.69 -15.19
N ASP A 85 -5.15 3.17 -16.41
CA ASP A 85 -6.44 3.53 -17.01
C ASP A 85 -7.05 2.31 -17.71
N CYS A 86 -8.13 1.80 -17.12
CA CYS A 86 -8.89 0.64 -17.58
C CYS A 86 -10.20 1.05 -18.29
N GLY A 87 -10.36 2.32 -18.66
CA GLY A 87 -11.58 2.87 -19.27
C GLY A 87 -12.61 3.24 -18.23
N SER A 88 -13.52 2.35 -17.86
CA SER A 88 -14.53 2.62 -16.82
C SER A 88 -13.97 2.68 -15.40
N ALA A 89 -12.74 2.22 -15.17
CA ALA A 89 -12.06 2.27 -13.89
C ALA A 89 -10.64 2.82 -14.04
N VAL A 90 -10.20 3.62 -13.07
CA VAL A 90 -8.84 4.14 -12.98
C VAL A 90 -8.20 3.64 -11.68
N VAL A 91 -7.01 3.08 -11.76
CA VAL A 91 -6.26 2.57 -10.61
C VAL A 91 -5.07 3.48 -10.32
N HIS A 92 -5.02 3.99 -9.11
CA HIS A 92 -3.89 4.75 -8.59
C HIS A 92 -3.06 3.84 -7.68
N VAL A 93 -1.90 3.43 -8.14
CA VAL A 93 -0.92 2.64 -7.38
C VAL A 93 0.13 3.60 -6.85
N MET A 94 0.14 3.83 -5.55
CA MET A 94 0.94 4.88 -4.92
C MET A 94 1.82 4.33 -3.80
N GLN A 95 2.98 4.93 -3.59
CA GLN A 95 3.70 4.73 -2.35
C GLN A 95 2.99 5.45 -1.19
N PRO A 96 3.09 4.94 0.06
CA PRO A 96 2.40 5.52 1.21
C PRO A 96 2.66 7.02 1.40
N ILE A 97 3.90 7.46 1.23
CA ILE A 97 4.28 8.88 1.36
C ILE A 97 3.59 9.75 0.30
N ILE A 98 3.53 9.27 -0.94
CA ILE A 98 2.88 9.99 -2.04
C ILE A 98 1.37 10.03 -1.82
N ARG A 99 0.78 8.92 -1.38
CA ARG A 99 -0.65 8.83 -1.07
C ARG A 99 -1.05 9.79 0.06
N GLU A 100 -0.25 9.84 1.13
CA GLU A 100 -0.46 10.76 2.24
C GLU A 100 -0.33 12.23 1.83
N TYR A 101 0.59 12.52 0.93
CA TYR A 101 0.80 13.89 0.43
C TYR A 101 -0.35 14.39 -0.45
N TYR A 102 -0.80 13.57 -1.42
CA TYR A 102 -1.84 13.97 -2.37
C TYR A 102 -3.26 13.75 -1.87
N ARG A 103 -3.49 12.84 -0.94
CA ARG A 103 -4.80 12.56 -0.30
C ARG A 103 -5.94 12.43 -1.29
N LEU A 104 -5.79 11.56 -2.30
CA LEU A 104 -6.80 11.36 -3.33
C LEU A 104 -8.17 10.94 -2.75
N GLU A 105 -8.18 10.32 -1.58
CA GLU A 105 -9.38 9.94 -0.86
C GLU A 105 -10.26 11.13 -0.48
N GLU A 106 -9.67 12.30 -0.27
CA GLU A 106 -10.43 13.53 0.01
C GLU A 106 -11.16 14.05 -1.24
N ILE A 107 -10.60 13.77 -2.43
CA ILE A 107 -11.19 14.17 -3.71
C ILE A 107 -12.32 13.22 -4.12
N TRP A 108 -12.09 11.91 -3.99
CA TRP A 108 -12.98 10.86 -4.48
C TRP A 108 -13.82 10.20 -3.37
N GLY A 109 -13.57 10.52 -2.10
CA GLY A 109 -14.03 9.79 -0.92
C GLY A 109 -15.50 9.93 -0.56
N GLU A 110 -16.30 10.66 -1.35
CA GLU A 110 -17.71 10.90 -1.05
C GLU A 110 -18.53 9.60 -0.99
N LYS A 111 -18.21 8.63 -1.86
CA LYS A 111 -18.89 7.32 -1.90
C LYS A 111 -17.93 6.14 -1.96
N PRO A 112 -17.42 5.67 -0.80
CA PRO A 112 -16.60 4.47 -0.79
C PRO A 112 -17.44 3.22 -1.07
N VAL A 113 -16.95 2.37 -1.95
CA VAL A 113 -17.57 1.08 -2.29
C VAL A 113 -17.02 0.01 -1.35
N ARG A 114 -17.90 -0.72 -0.68
CA ARG A 114 -17.48 -1.87 0.15
C ARG A 114 -17.03 -3.02 -0.75
N ILE A 115 -15.74 -3.30 -0.73
CA ILE A 115 -15.16 -4.46 -1.40
C ILE A 115 -15.13 -5.66 -0.44
N LYS A 116 -15.53 -6.83 -0.94
CA LYS A 116 -15.27 -8.08 -0.25
C LYS A 116 -13.91 -8.57 -0.72
N LEU A 117 -12.89 -8.40 0.10
CA LEU A 117 -11.57 -8.96 -0.15
C LEU A 117 -11.69 -10.50 -0.12
N THR A 118 -11.47 -11.15 -1.26
CA THR A 118 -11.76 -12.58 -1.44
C THR A 118 -10.65 -13.50 -0.94
N LYS A 119 -9.47 -12.97 -0.64
CA LYS A 119 -8.30 -13.75 -0.22
C LYS A 119 -7.94 -13.70 1.26
N ALA A 120 -8.94 -13.74 2.14
CA ALA A 120 -8.74 -14.26 3.50
C ALA A 120 -9.04 -15.76 3.58
N LYS A 121 -8.93 -16.52 2.45
CA LYS A 121 -9.07 -17.98 2.42
C LYS A 121 -7.70 -18.61 2.23
N GLY A 122 -6.95 -18.69 3.30
CA GLY A 122 -5.71 -19.47 3.27
C GLY A 122 -4.85 -19.23 4.49
N LEU A 123 -5.26 -19.62 5.63
CA LEU A 123 -4.56 -20.27 6.73
C LEU A 123 -5.19 -19.93 8.09
N VAL A 124 -6.32 -20.53 8.40
CA VAL A 124 -6.62 -20.94 9.78
C VAL A 124 -7.41 -22.24 9.68
N LYS A 125 -6.70 -23.35 9.68
CA LYS A 125 -7.25 -24.63 10.08
C LYS A 125 -6.29 -25.26 11.06
N ALA A 126 -6.82 -25.48 12.25
CA ALA A 126 -6.30 -26.11 13.46
C ALA A 126 -5.88 -25.08 14.52
N SER A 127 -6.50 -24.92 15.66
CA SER A 127 -7.20 -25.89 16.48
C SER A 127 -8.21 -25.12 17.35
N ALA A 128 -9.45 -25.55 17.31
CA ALA A 128 -10.34 -25.41 18.43
C ALA A 128 -10.00 -26.57 19.34
N ASP A 129 -9.67 -26.27 20.57
CA ASP A 129 -10.19 -26.98 21.73
C ASP A 129 -9.72 -26.34 23.02
N ALA A 130 -10.74 -26.04 23.76
CA ALA A 130 -10.93 -26.27 25.17
C ALA A 130 -10.38 -25.33 26.24
N MET A 131 -11.36 -24.68 26.84
CA MET A 131 -11.64 -24.54 28.28
C MET A 131 -10.71 -23.65 29.10
N ASP A 132 -11.31 -22.52 29.48
CA ASP A 132 -11.97 -22.25 30.74
C ASP A 132 -11.03 -22.26 31.98
N ASP A 133 -10.98 -21.16 32.58
CA ASP A 133 -11.11 -20.84 34.00
C ASP A 133 -10.19 -19.70 34.45
N GLN A 134 -10.82 -18.66 34.93
CA GLN A 134 -10.29 -17.66 35.87
C GLN A 134 -10.44 -18.24 37.28
N PRO A 135 -9.90 -17.72 38.40
CA PRO A 135 -9.28 -16.40 38.62
C PRO A 135 -8.16 -16.35 39.70
N ALA A 136 -7.54 -15.19 39.75
CA ALA A 136 -7.17 -14.44 40.92
C ALA A 136 -5.95 -14.79 41.82
N LYS A 137 -5.21 -13.71 42.03
CA LYS A 137 -4.68 -13.13 43.25
C LYS A 137 -3.24 -13.39 43.73
N LYS A 138 -2.61 -12.21 43.88
CA LYS A 138 -1.68 -11.77 44.97
C LYS A 138 -0.21 -12.19 44.87
N ALA A 139 0.59 -11.23 44.73
CA ALA A 139 1.21 -10.25 45.64
C ALA A 139 2.69 -10.51 45.92
N ALA A 140 3.44 -9.48 45.62
CA ALA A 140 4.46 -8.86 46.44
C ALA A 140 5.84 -9.50 46.64
N LYS A 141 6.77 -8.65 46.39
CA LYS A 141 7.90 -8.22 47.23
C LYS A 141 9.29 -8.43 46.64
N LYS A 142 9.88 -7.27 46.30
CA LYS A 142 11.14 -6.73 46.88
C LYS A 142 12.39 -7.56 46.64
N THR A 143 13.38 -7.02 45.96
CA THR A 143 14.46 -6.19 46.54
C THR A 143 15.48 -5.85 45.45
N THR A 144 15.80 -4.59 45.31
CA THR A 144 17.12 -4.05 44.88
C THR A 144 18.14 -4.28 45.99
N PRO A 145 19.49 -4.16 45.77
CA PRO A 145 20.15 -3.03 45.19
C PRO A 145 21.53 -3.26 44.49
N ALA A 146 21.89 -2.32 43.63
CA ALA A 146 23.12 -1.52 43.55
C ALA A 146 24.50 -2.16 43.43
N LYS A 147 25.29 -1.69 42.45
CA LYS A 147 26.51 -0.87 42.59
C LYS A 147 27.36 -0.95 41.33
N LYS A 148 27.56 0.18 40.67
CA LYS A 148 28.78 0.99 40.57
C LYS A 148 29.94 0.32 39.78
N THR A 149 30.51 0.85 38.78
CA THR A 149 31.37 2.03 38.52
C THR A 149 32.07 1.78 37.18
N THR A 150 32.39 2.60 36.36
CA THR A 150 33.13 3.81 36.12
C THR A 150 33.65 3.85 34.69
N SER A 151 33.36 4.94 34.03
CA SER A 151 34.25 5.88 33.37
C SER A 151 35.20 5.38 32.25
N LYS A 152 35.08 5.94 31.08
CA LYS A 152 36.02 6.93 30.52
C LYS A 152 35.67 7.30 29.07
N LYS A 153 35.37 8.53 28.86
CA LYS A 153 35.58 9.32 27.64
C LYS A 153 36.99 9.96 27.78
N PRO A 154 37.63 10.61 26.83
CA PRO A 154 37.36 10.89 25.43
C PRO A 154 38.62 10.68 24.54
N VAL A 155 38.59 10.98 23.23
CA VAL A 155 39.52 11.89 22.56
C VAL A 155 39.12 12.15 21.11
N ALA A 156 39.02 13.43 20.83
CA ALA A 156 38.87 14.02 19.51
C ALA A 156 40.20 14.07 18.74
N LYS A 157 40.15 14.06 17.40
CA LYS A 157 41.09 14.71 16.48
C LYS A 157 40.33 14.91 15.16
N LYS A 158 39.98 16.02 14.81
CA LYS A 158 40.44 17.32 14.25
C LYS A 158 41.37 17.20 13.03
N ALA A 159 40.93 17.85 11.97
CA ALA A 159 41.61 18.47 10.85
C ALA A 159 41.87 17.59 9.63
N THR A 160 41.73 17.98 8.38
CA THR A 160 42.14 19.24 7.77
C THR A 160 41.51 19.38 6.38
N VAL A 161 41.02 20.55 6.10
CA VAL A 161 40.68 21.14 4.81
C VAL A 161 41.89 21.13 3.86
N LYS A 162 41.69 20.81 2.59
CA LYS A 162 42.52 21.37 1.51
C LYS A 162 41.63 21.66 0.29
N ALA A 163 41.36 22.92 0.15
CA ALA A 163 41.03 23.57 -1.10
C ALA A 163 42.24 23.60 -2.00
N VAL A 164 42.06 23.33 -3.29
CA VAL A 164 42.96 23.80 -4.33
C VAL A 164 42.11 24.30 -5.48
N THR A 165 42.18 25.56 -5.62
CA THR A 165 41.76 26.42 -6.72
C THR A 165 42.76 26.33 -7.90
N THR A 166 42.32 26.83 -9.05
CA THR A 166 43.06 27.29 -10.24
C THR A 166 43.19 26.27 -11.38
N GLU A 167 43.05 26.61 -12.60
CA GLU A 167 42.81 27.77 -13.46
C GLU A 167 42.92 27.29 -14.92
N LYS A 168 42.04 27.79 -15.76
CA LYS A 168 42.23 28.29 -17.13
C LYS A 168 43.19 27.61 -18.13
N LYS A 169 42.63 27.08 -19.21
CA LYS A 169 42.93 27.58 -20.56
C LYS A 169 41.93 27.02 -21.57
#